data_f2005829deb13428abb4fc00907bef3e
#
_entry.id   f2005829deb13428abb4fc00907bef3e
#
_cell.length_a   1.000
_cell.length_b   1.000
_cell.length_c   1.000
_cell.angle_alpha   90.00
_cell.angle_beta   90.00
_cell.angle_gamma   90.00
#
_symmetry.space_group_name_H-M   'P 1'
#
loop_
_entity.id
_entity.type
_entity.pdbx_description
1 polymer ?
#
loop_
_entity_poly.entity_id
_entity_poly.type
_entity_poly.pdbx_seq_one_letter_code
_entity_poly.pdbx_strand_id
1 'polypeptide(L)'
;MKSLGNSLFVIIVFMLLGSSCSQTKRLTEGEVLYTGVKKMNIETAKGVKLEGPKSSAISGPLGFPPNNPLYAPYIRSPFPVGLWVYNWNVKKEKGLKHWLYKKLAKKPVLISDVQPELRLKVVENAASEYGYFGVKSSYEIIPNKRNPKKAKISYNVYVPEAYLLGTVEFWGWTGRMDSLIQRTQRGCLLKSGAEYNLYTMEDERTRITKMFRNSGYYYFQSDYIEFLVDTTRERRVADVRIALKHGIPAVALQPYKVGNVELVLENSDQSETQDTLSYKGIEVKYTKPLDVKPKVLARSMHLLPGDTYSFWRQNRTQTSLARL
;
A
#
# COMPACT_ATOMS: atom_id res chain seq x y z
N MET A 1 -11.72 -12.22 53.89
CA MET A 1 -11.50 -11.99 52.45
C MET A 1 -10.57 -10.81 52.09
N LYS A 2 -10.49 -9.72 52.88
CA LYS A 2 -9.58 -8.57 52.60
C LYS A 2 -8.09 -8.89 52.78
N SER A 3 -7.70 -9.83 53.63
CA SER A 3 -6.28 -10.18 53.86
C SER A 3 -5.66 -11.01 52.75
N LEU A 4 -6.41 -11.87 52.06
CA LEU A 4 -5.91 -12.65 50.92
C LEU A 4 -5.61 -11.76 49.68
N GLY A 5 -6.41 -10.71 49.47
CA GLY A 5 -6.19 -9.76 48.38
C GLY A 5 -4.90 -8.95 48.55
N ASN A 6 -4.61 -8.53 49.79
CA ASN A 6 -3.37 -7.80 50.08
C ASN A 6 -2.13 -8.67 49.97
N SER A 7 -2.18 -9.94 50.42
CA SER A 7 -1.07 -10.88 50.24
C SER A 7 -0.80 -11.19 48.75
N LEU A 8 -1.84 -11.38 47.95
CA LEU A 8 -1.71 -11.61 46.52
C LEU A 8 -1.10 -10.40 45.81
N PHE A 9 -1.53 -9.18 46.20
CA PHE A 9 -0.99 -7.94 45.66
C PHE A 9 0.49 -7.74 46.00
N VAL A 10 0.90 -8.02 47.26
CA VAL A 10 2.30 -7.96 47.70
C VAL A 10 3.17 -8.98 46.97
N ILE A 11 2.67 -10.21 46.76
CA ILE A 11 3.38 -11.24 45.99
C ILE A 11 3.57 -10.83 44.51
N ILE A 12 2.55 -10.23 43.92
CA ILE A 12 2.63 -9.71 42.56
C ILE A 12 3.64 -8.56 42.46
N VAL A 13 3.66 -7.64 43.42
CA VAL A 13 4.61 -6.52 43.51
C VAL A 13 6.04 -7.04 43.73
N PHE A 14 6.23 -8.04 44.57
CA PHE A 14 7.57 -8.66 44.78
C PHE A 14 8.07 -9.43 43.55
N MET A 15 7.19 -10.14 42.80
CA MET A 15 7.52 -10.75 41.54
C MET A 15 7.88 -9.71 40.45
N LEU A 16 7.28 -8.53 40.48
CA LEU A 16 7.57 -7.44 39.56
C LEU A 16 8.92 -6.76 39.85
N LEU A 17 9.34 -6.65 41.11
CA LEU A 17 10.61 -6.06 41.49
C LEU A 17 11.83 -6.98 41.22
N GLY A 18 11.67 -8.29 41.24
CA GLY A 18 12.74 -9.28 40.91
C GLY A 18 13.02 -9.46 39.44
N SER A 19 12.18 -8.94 38.53
CA SER A 19 12.23 -9.25 37.09
C SER A 19 13.10 -8.29 36.26
N SER A 20 13.70 -7.28 36.86
CA SER A 20 14.52 -6.30 36.10
C SER A 20 15.78 -6.89 35.45
N CYS A 21 16.38 -7.94 36.01
CA CYS A 21 17.56 -8.61 35.44
C CYS A 21 17.22 -9.68 34.39
N SER A 22 15.95 -10.10 34.25
CA SER A 22 15.60 -11.25 33.42
C SER A 22 15.46 -10.93 31.93
N GLN A 23 15.32 -9.66 31.53
CA GLN A 23 15.05 -9.28 30.16
C GLN A 23 16.25 -9.43 29.21
N THR A 24 17.49 -9.31 29.73
CA THR A 24 18.73 -9.36 28.96
C THR A 24 19.58 -10.61 29.22
N LYS A 25 19.01 -11.60 29.94
CA LYS A 25 19.76 -12.77 30.39
C LYS A 25 20.31 -13.66 29.26
N ARG A 26 19.59 -13.73 28.16
CA ARG A 26 19.95 -14.56 26.99
C ARG A 26 20.54 -13.79 25.82
N LEU A 27 20.84 -12.51 26.03
CA LEU A 27 21.53 -11.71 25.00
C LEU A 27 23.02 -12.05 24.98
N THR A 28 23.53 -12.29 23.79
CA THR A 28 24.97 -12.51 23.56
C THR A 28 25.77 -11.19 23.74
N GLU A 29 27.08 -11.30 23.75
CA GLU A 29 27.95 -10.12 23.76
C GLU A 29 27.74 -9.30 22.49
N GLY A 30 27.58 -7.99 22.62
CA GLY A 30 27.31 -7.06 21.51
C GLY A 30 25.83 -6.89 21.17
N GLU A 31 24.92 -7.75 21.62
CA GLU A 31 23.48 -7.59 21.39
C GLU A 31 22.87 -6.58 22.34
N VAL A 32 22.09 -5.65 21.78
CA VAL A 32 21.41 -4.60 22.55
C VAL A 32 19.89 -4.72 22.33
N LEU A 33 19.15 -4.90 23.44
CA LEU A 33 17.69 -4.99 23.44
C LEU A 33 17.07 -3.62 23.09
N TYR A 34 16.25 -3.61 22.06
CA TYR A 34 15.45 -2.44 21.72
C TYR A 34 14.25 -2.29 22.67
N THR A 35 14.11 -1.13 23.29
CA THR A 35 13.04 -0.83 24.25
C THR A 35 12.09 0.26 23.78
N GLY A 36 12.12 0.61 22.50
CA GLY A 36 11.22 1.56 21.88
C GLY A 36 11.88 2.84 21.40
N VAL A 37 11.12 3.70 20.78
CA VAL A 37 11.53 5.04 20.41
C VAL A 37 11.54 5.94 21.65
N LYS A 38 12.59 6.75 21.83
CA LYS A 38 12.68 7.76 22.89
C LYS A 38 12.03 9.06 22.45
N LYS A 39 12.39 9.54 21.25
CA LYS A 39 11.87 10.77 20.66
C LYS A 39 11.83 10.64 19.13
N MET A 40 10.75 11.11 18.55
CA MET A 40 10.64 11.42 17.12
C MET A 40 10.59 12.94 17.00
N ASN A 41 11.63 13.54 16.48
CA ASN A 41 11.69 14.97 16.21
C ASN A 41 11.57 15.17 14.72
N ILE A 42 10.39 15.62 14.26
CA ILE A 42 10.13 15.93 12.86
C ILE A 42 9.98 17.44 12.76
N GLU A 43 10.99 18.08 12.21
CA GLU A 43 11.02 19.51 11.96
C GLU A 43 10.73 19.79 10.51
N THR A 44 9.97 20.83 10.23
CA THR A 44 9.60 21.22 8.88
C THR A 44 10.12 22.62 8.56
N ALA A 45 10.38 22.88 7.29
CA ALA A 45 10.65 24.23 6.83
C ALA A 45 9.48 25.18 7.13
N LYS A 46 9.73 26.48 7.18
CA LYS A 46 8.72 27.49 7.48
C LYS A 46 7.56 27.41 6.48
N GLY A 47 6.35 27.26 7.00
CA GLY A 47 5.12 27.17 6.18
C GLY A 47 4.73 25.76 5.73
N VAL A 48 5.59 24.75 5.93
CA VAL A 48 5.28 23.36 5.59
C VAL A 48 4.45 22.72 6.70
N LYS A 49 3.26 22.24 6.33
CA LYS A 49 2.37 21.49 7.20
C LYS A 49 2.32 20.03 6.76
N LEU A 50 2.70 19.14 7.66
CA LEU A 50 2.56 17.69 7.45
C LEU A 50 1.26 17.22 8.09
N GLU A 51 0.25 16.99 7.26
CA GLU A 51 -1.06 16.54 7.72
C GLU A 51 -1.50 15.26 6.96
N GLY A 52 -2.38 14.49 7.59
CA GLY A 52 -2.99 13.31 6.98
C GLY A 52 -1.98 12.28 6.45
N PRO A 53 -2.12 11.83 5.19
CA PRO A 53 -1.26 10.80 4.60
C PRO A 53 0.23 11.17 4.60
N LYS A 54 0.58 12.44 4.37
CA LYS A 54 1.97 12.92 4.37
C LYS A 54 2.65 12.73 5.72
N SER A 55 1.96 13.07 6.81
CA SER A 55 2.45 12.88 8.18
C SER A 55 2.64 11.39 8.49
N SER A 56 1.67 10.57 8.13
CA SER A 56 1.71 9.12 8.35
C SER A 56 2.84 8.44 7.55
N ALA A 57 3.06 8.86 6.31
CA ALA A 57 4.12 8.33 5.45
C ALA A 57 5.53 8.61 6.02
N ILE A 58 5.73 9.79 6.62
CA ILE A 58 7.01 10.20 7.20
C ILE A 58 7.21 9.61 8.61
N SER A 59 6.20 9.62 9.46
CA SER A 59 6.34 9.15 10.85
C SER A 59 6.17 7.65 11.02
N GLY A 60 5.36 7.02 10.19
CA GLY A 60 5.03 5.58 10.29
C GLY A 60 6.24 4.65 10.28
N PRO A 61 7.16 4.77 9.32
CA PRO A 61 8.35 3.90 9.25
C PRO A 61 9.26 3.97 10.48
N LEU A 62 9.24 5.08 11.22
CA LEU A 62 10.05 5.27 12.43
C LEU A 62 9.50 4.52 13.65
N GLY A 63 8.22 4.19 13.63
CA GLY A 63 7.53 3.52 14.71
C GLY A 63 7.71 2.01 14.70
N PHE A 64 8.81 1.48 15.25
CA PHE A 64 8.98 0.04 15.43
C PHE A 64 8.46 -0.40 16.80
N PRO A 65 7.63 -1.47 16.90
CA PRO A 65 7.11 -1.94 18.18
C PRO A 65 8.20 -2.66 19.00
N PRO A 66 8.39 -2.30 20.28
CA PRO A 66 9.26 -3.05 21.17
C PRO A 66 8.64 -4.39 21.59
N ASN A 67 9.35 -5.17 22.44
CA ASN A 67 8.92 -6.48 22.96
C ASN A 67 7.72 -6.45 23.93
N ASN A 68 6.69 -5.69 23.65
CA ASN A 68 5.52 -5.58 24.52
C ASN A 68 4.15 -5.95 23.89
N PRO A 69 4.06 -6.58 22.71
CA PRO A 69 2.79 -7.14 22.26
C PRO A 69 2.42 -8.40 23.08
N LEU A 70 1.16 -8.53 23.49
CA LEU A 70 0.68 -9.66 24.26
C LEU A 70 0.24 -10.82 23.36
N TYR A 71 -0.85 -10.70 22.63
CA TYR A 71 -1.37 -11.73 21.72
C TYR A 71 -1.31 -11.29 20.25
N ALA A 72 -1.55 -10.02 20.01
CA ALA A 72 -1.58 -9.46 18.67
C ALA A 72 -0.67 -8.23 18.64
N PRO A 73 -0.17 -7.84 17.47
CA PRO A 73 0.75 -6.70 17.32
C PRO A 73 0.18 -5.37 17.85
N TYR A 74 -1.14 -5.23 17.89
CA TYR A 74 -1.85 -4.04 18.32
C TYR A 74 -2.21 -4.05 19.82
N ILE A 75 -2.21 -5.22 20.49
CA ILE A 75 -2.47 -5.31 21.92
C ILE A 75 -1.14 -5.23 22.67
N ARG A 76 -0.88 -4.08 23.27
CA ARG A 76 0.36 -3.83 24.02
C ARG A 76 0.15 -4.01 25.51
N SER A 77 1.07 -4.74 26.13
CA SER A 77 1.17 -4.85 27.60
C SER A 77 2.13 -3.79 28.11
N PRO A 78 1.89 -3.21 29.33
CA PRO A 78 2.88 -2.36 29.99
C PRO A 78 4.16 -3.12 30.33
N PHE A 79 4.10 -4.46 30.37
CA PHE A 79 5.23 -5.33 30.70
C PHE A 79 5.57 -6.25 29.51
N PRO A 80 6.86 -6.54 29.24
CA PRO A 80 7.28 -7.43 28.16
C PRO A 80 7.14 -8.91 28.56
N VAL A 81 5.90 -9.36 28.80
CA VAL A 81 5.59 -10.73 29.27
C VAL A 81 6.18 -11.79 28.35
N GLY A 82 6.06 -11.60 27.02
CA GLY A 82 6.59 -12.55 26.04
C GLY A 82 8.11 -12.72 26.14
N LEU A 83 8.84 -11.64 26.42
CA LEU A 83 10.28 -11.67 26.62
C LEU A 83 10.65 -12.31 27.96
N TRP A 84 9.88 -12.07 29.02
CA TRP A 84 10.10 -12.77 30.29
C TRP A 84 9.92 -14.28 30.15
N VAL A 85 8.86 -14.71 29.48
CA VAL A 85 8.62 -16.13 29.19
C VAL A 85 9.73 -16.71 28.31
N TYR A 86 10.22 -15.98 27.33
CA TYR A 86 11.34 -16.40 26.49
C TYR A 86 12.62 -16.66 27.30
N ASN A 87 12.86 -15.88 28.36
CA ASN A 87 13.99 -16.04 29.26
C ASN A 87 13.83 -17.16 30.30
N TRP A 88 12.67 -17.82 30.35
CA TRP A 88 12.49 -19.00 31.22
C TRP A 88 13.40 -20.15 30.77
N ASN A 89 13.96 -20.84 31.75
CA ASN A 89 14.70 -22.09 31.48
C ASN A 89 13.71 -23.24 31.40
N VAL A 90 13.31 -23.61 30.19
CA VAL A 90 12.40 -24.74 29.96
C VAL A 90 13.21 -25.95 29.57
N LYS A 91 13.53 -26.82 30.55
CA LYS A 91 14.30 -28.04 30.35
C LYS A 91 13.46 -29.23 29.84
N LYS A 92 12.13 -29.21 30.08
CA LYS A 92 11.22 -30.31 29.71
C LYS A 92 10.41 -29.93 28.47
N GLU A 93 10.28 -30.82 27.52
CA GLU A 93 9.51 -30.64 26.27
C GLU A 93 7.98 -30.82 26.44
N LYS A 94 7.52 -31.23 27.64
CA LYS A 94 6.11 -31.48 27.95
C LYS A 94 5.70 -30.76 29.25
N GLY A 95 4.41 -30.47 29.38
CA GLY A 95 3.82 -29.85 30.57
C GLY A 95 3.42 -28.39 30.39
N LEU A 96 2.72 -27.81 31.38
CA LEU A 96 2.15 -26.49 31.37
C LEU A 96 3.18 -25.39 31.07
N LYS A 97 4.38 -25.53 31.65
CA LYS A 97 5.47 -24.55 31.47
C LYS A 97 5.98 -24.52 30.02
N HIS A 98 6.08 -25.68 29.36
CA HIS A 98 6.44 -25.78 27.94
C HIS A 98 5.33 -25.24 27.04
N TRP A 99 4.07 -25.54 27.36
CA TRP A 99 2.92 -25.01 26.63
C TRP A 99 2.86 -23.49 26.70
N LEU A 100 3.02 -22.88 27.89
CA LEU A 100 3.09 -21.42 28.07
C LEU A 100 4.26 -20.81 27.30
N TYR A 101 5.43 -21.46 27.34
CA TYR A 101 6.59 -21.03 26.57
C TYR A 101 6.28 -20.99 25.07
N LYS A 102 5.72 -22.09 24.53
CA LYS A 102 5.37 -22.18 23.11
C LYS A 102 4.33 -21.14 22.67
N LYS A 103 3.40 -20.76 23.55
CA LYS A 103 2.32 -19.82 23.24
C LYS A 103 2.72 -18.35 23.45
N LEU A 104 3.50 -18.05 24.46
CA LEU A 104 3.74 -16.68 24.92
C LEU A 104 5.18 -16.18 24.72
N ALA A 105 6.17 -17.08 24.56
CA ALA A 105 7.56 -16.65 24.37
C ALA A 105 7.71 -15.83 23.09
N LYS A 106 8.34 -14.66 23.22
CA LYS A 106 8.70 -13.79 22.11
C LYS A 106 10.19 -13.53 22.14
N LYS A 107 10.85 -13.73 20.99
CA LYS A 107 12.28 -13.41 20.85
C LYS A 107 12.54 -11.94 21.16
N PRO A 108 13.73 -11.61 21.73
CA PRO A 108 14.11 -10.22 21.91
C PRO A 108 14.19 -9.51 20.57
N VAL A 109 13.66 -8.30 20.50
CA VAL A 109 13.87 -7.38 19.39
C VAL A 109 15.16 -6.61 19.68
N LEU A 110 16.14 -6.77 18.83
CA LEU A 110 17.43 -6.10 18.95
C LEU A 110 17.46 -4.79 18.19
N ILE A 111 18.41 -3.92 18.53
CA ILE A 111 18.67 -2.68 17.75
C ILE A 111 19.00 -3.02 16.29
N SER A 112 19.73 -4.11 16.05
CA SER A 112 20.03 -4.62 14.70
C SER A 112 18.76 -4.98 13.89
N ASP A 113 17.75 -5.54 14.55
CA ASP A 113 16.49 -5.93 13.90
C ASP A 113 15.65 -4.70 13.50
N VAL A 114 15.79 -3.60 14.24
CA VAL A 114 15.08 -2.35 13.92
C VAL A 114 15.61 -1.71 12.64
N GLN A 115 16.90 -1.89 12.34
CA GLN A 115 17.54 -1.30 11.17
C GLN A 115 17.24 0.21 11.01
N PRO A 116 17.62 1.06 11.97
CA PRO A 116 17.21 2.47 12.00
C PRO A 116 17.65 3.25 10.76
N GLU A 117 18.79 2.92 10.18
CA GLU A 117 19.29 3.53 8.94
C GLU A 117 18.36 3.24 7.75
N LEU A 118 17.93 1.97 7.58
CA LEU A 118 17.00 1.60 6.52
C LEU A 118 15.64 2.31 6.70
N ARG A 119 15.18 2.50 7.94
CA ARG A 119 13.96 3.24 8.23
C ARG A 119 14.06 4.70 7.82
N LEU A 120 15.19 5.33 8.04
CA LEU A 120 15.42 6.70 7.57
C LEU A 120 15.39 6.78 6.04
N LYS A 121 15.99 5.83 5.33
CA LYS A 121 15.88 5.76 3.87
C LYS A 121 14.42 5.59 3.39
N VAL A 122 13.63 4.78 4.09
CA VAL A 122 12.18 4.64 3.80
C VAL A 122 11.46 5.97 4.01
N VAL A 123 11.79 6.73 5.07
CA VAL A 123 11.22 8.07 5.30
C VAL A 123 11.62 9.05 4.20
N GLU A 124 12.87 9.06 3.78
CA GLU A 124 13.38 9.94 2.70
C GLU A 124 12.68 9.63 1.38
N ASN A 125 12.53 8.35 1.04
CA ASN A 125 11.81 7.92 -0.16
C ASN A 125 10.33 8.31 -0.07
N ALA A 126 9.66 8.01 1.05
CA ALA A 126 8.26 8.38 1.24
C ALA A 126 8.02 9.90 1.18
N ALA A 127 8.95 10.68 1.70
CA ALA A 127 8.90 12.14 1.61
C ALA A 127 9.06 12.63 0.15
N SER A 128 9.96 11.99 -0.62
CA SER A 128 10.18 12.35 -2.03
C SER A 128 8.95 12.08 -2.90
N GLU A 129 8.12 11.09 -2.57
CA GLU A 129 6.85 10.81 -3.25
C GLU A 129 5.85 11.98 -3.14
N TYR A 130 5.97 12.78 -2.07
CA TYR A 130 5.20 14.02 -1.86
C TYR A 130 5.95 15.30 -2.25
N GLY A 131 7.08 15.17 -2.97
CA GLY A 131 7.85 16.31 -3.44
C GLY A 131 8.83 16.92 -2.43
N TYR A 132 8.99 16.32 -1.26
CA TYR A 132 9.95 16.77 -0.26
C TYR A 132 11.33 16.17 -0.53
N PHE A 133 12.02 16.66 -1.55
CA PHE A 133 13.36 16.18 -1.89
C PHE A 133 14.43 16.81 -0.98
N GLY A 134 15.47 16.01 -0.66
CA GLY A 134 16.57 16.48 0.18
C GLY A 134 16.24 16.54 1.68
N VAL A 135 15.35 15.66 2.14
CA VAL A 135 15.11 15.43 3.57
C VAL A 135 16.44 15.08 4.24
N LYS A 136 16.71 15.70 5.39
CA LYS A 136 17.86 15.37 6.23
C LYS A 136 17.37 14.55 7.41
N SER A 137 17.92 13.36 7.56
CA SER A 137 17.52 12.45 8.61
C SER A 137 18.72 11.92 9.37
N SER A 138 18.55 11.66 10.67
CA SER A 138 19.55 11.05 11.52
C SER A 138 18.90 10.28 12.66
N TYR A 139 19.65 9.35 13.23
CA TYR A 139 19.23 8.63 14.43
C TYR A 139 20.33 8.57 15.46
N GLU A 140 19.95 8.38 16.71
CA GLU A 140 20.84 8.19 17.83
C GLU A 140 20.36 6.99 18.66
N ILE A 141 21.28 6.09 18.98
CA ILE A 141 21.03 4.97 19.90
C ILE A 141 21.36 5.44 21.31
N ILE A 142 20.36 5.45 22.19
CA ILE A 142 20.49 5.96 23.54
C ILE A 142 20.47 4.80 24.52
N PRO A 143 21.64 4.40 25.07
CA PRO A 143 21.72 3.34 26.06
C PRO A 143 20.95 3.66 27.34
N ASN A 144 20.40 2.65 27.96
CA ASN A 144 19.78 2.82 29.27
C ASN A 144 20.86 2.97 30.36
N LYS A 145 20.74 4.01 31.19
CA LYS A 145 21.74 4.31 32.23
C LYS A 145 21.97 3.19 33.26
N ARG A 146 20.92 2.37 33.54
CA ARG A 146 21.01 1.28 34.52
C ARG A 146 21.43 -0.06 33.89
N ASN A 147 21.20 -0.26 32.61
CA ASN A 147 21.53 -1.50 31.91
C ASN A 147 21.94 -1.19 30.47
N PRO A 148 23.25 -1.18 30.14
CA PRO A 148 23.75 -0.85 28.81
C PRO A 148 23.33 -1.84 27.73
N LYS A 149 22.92 -3.07 28.09
CA LYS A 149 22.32 -4.06 27.15
C LYS A 149 20.90 -3.67 26.69
N LYS A 150 20.38 -2.52 27.09
CA LYS A 150 19.09 -1.95 26.64
C LYS A 150 19.30 -0.59 26.04
N ALA A 151 18.61 -0.30 24.93
CA ALA A 151 18.64 1.02 24.35
C ALA A 151 17.29 1.44 23.77
N LYS A 152 17.13 2.74 23.57
CA LYS A 152 16.09 3.39 22.80
C LYS A 152 16.69 4.07 21.58
N ILE A 153 15.87 4.35 20.59
CA ILE A 153 16.30 5.12 19.42
C ILE A 153 15.60 6.48 19.44
N SER A 154 16.33 7.54 19.17
CA SER A 154 15.78 8.84 18.81
C SER A 154 16.00 9.09 17.34
N TYR A 155 14.99 9.65 16.67
CA TYR A 155 15.05 10.05 15.27
C TYR A 155 14.91 11.56 15.17
N ASN A 156 15.72 12.16 14.31
CA ASN A 156 15.61 13.57 13.91
C ASN A 156 15.42 13.59 12.38
N VAL A 157 14.36 14.22 11.93
CA VAL A 157 14.02 14.34 10.50
C VAL A 157 13.71 15.80 10.23
N TYR A 158 14.41 16.40 9.28
CA TYR A 158 14.10 17.73 8.77
C TYR A 158 13.51 17.62 7.37
N VAL A 159 12.28 18.10 7.20
CA VAL A 159 11.54 18.08 5.94
C VAL A 159 11.59 19.47 5.32
N PRO A 160 12.22 19.64 4.14
CA PRO A 160 12.29 20.92 3.44
C PRO A 160 10.96 21.29 2.80
N GLU A 161 10.89 22.42 2.11
CA GLU A 161 9.73 22.79 1.30
C GLU A 161 9.58 21.82 0.12
N ALA A 162 8.30 21.53 -0.25
CA ALA A 162 8.01 20.70 -1.40
C ALA A 162 8.40 21.38 -2.72
N TYR A 163 8.68 20.56 -3.72
CA TYR A 163 8.76 21.03 -5.10
C TYR A 163 7.37 21.33 -5.62
N LEU A 164 7.24 22.35 -6.44
CA LEU A 164 6.03 22.69 -7.15
C LEU A 164 6.10 22.21 -8.61
N LEU A 165 4.98 21.86 -9.18
CA LEU A 165 4.89 21.57 -10.60
C LEU A 165 5.05 22.88 -11.39
N GLY A 166 5.98 22.90 -12.32
CA GLY A 166 6.18 23.96 -13.29
C GLY A 166 5.26 23.79 -14.50
N THR A 167 5.85 23.71 -15.68
CA THR A 167 5.11 23.39 -16.90
C THR A 167 4.70 21.93 -16.92
N VAL A 168 3.48 21.64 -17.41
CA VAL A 168 2.98 20.27 -17.63
C VAL A 168 2.58 20.15 -19.09
N GLU A 169 3.32 19.32 -19.82
CA GLU A 169 3.17 19.18 -21.27
C GLU A 169 2.91 17.72 -21.66
N PHE A 170 2.06 17.51 -22.67
CA PHE A 170 1.89 16.24 -23.33
C PHE A 170 2.86 16.16 -24.52
N TRP A 171 3.81 15.22 -24.50
CA TRP A 171 4.91 15.17 -25.43
C TRP A 171 4.89 13.89 -26.28
N GLY A 172 5.12 14.03 -27.60
CA GLY A 172 5.30 12.87 -28.48
C GLY A 172 4.03 12.08 -28.82
N TRP A 173 2.86 12.58 -28.46
CA TRP A 173 1.58 11.99 -28.87
C TRP A 173 1.28 12.34 -30.34
N THR A 174 0.76 11.39 -31.12
CA THR A 174 0.54 11.56 -32.55
C THR A 174 -0.85 11.09 -32.99
N GLY A 175 -1.34 11.63 -34.11
CA GLY A 175 -2.56 11.19 -34.79
C GLY A 175 -3.82 11.25 -33.90
N ARG A 176 -4.59 10.15 -33.90
CA ARG A 176 -5.82 10.05 -33.13
C ARG A 176 -5.60 10.10 -31.61
N MET A 177 -4.47 9.58 -31.13
CA MET A 177 -4.14 9.62 -29.72
C MET A 177 -3.90 11.04 -29.24
N ASP A 178 -3.17 11.86 -30.01
CA ASP A 178 -2.98 13.26 -29.71
C ASP A 178 -4.31 14.03 -29.67
N SER A 179 -5.18 13.80 -30.66
CA SER A 179 -6.51 14.41 -30.68
C SER A 179 -7.35 14.11 -29.43
N LEU A 180 -7.23 12.89 -28.89
CA LEU A 180 -7.91 12.49 -27.65
C LEU A 180 -7.29 13.19 -26.43
N ILE A 181 -5.98 13.30 -26.35
CA ILE A 181 -5.27 14.04 -25.30
C ILE A 181 -5.72 15.50 -25.30
N GLN A 182 -5.66 16.17 -26.45
CA GLN A 182 -6.05 17.60 -26.58
C GLN A 182 -7.49 17.87 -26.10
N ARG A 183 -8.43 16.99 -26.46
CA ARG A 183 -9.84 17.11 -26.03
C ARG A 183 -10.00 16.98 -24.52
N THR A 184 -9.15 16.21 -23.85
CA THR A 184 -9.27 15.90 -22.43
C THR A 184 -8.22 16.59 -21.55
N GLN A 185 -7.36 17.41 -22.13
CA GLN A 185 -6.26 18.13 -21.46
C GLN A 185 -6.76 19.00 -20.30
N ARG A 186 -7.93 19.64 -20.43
CA ARG A 186 -8.53 20.43 -19.34
C ARG A 186 -8.78 19.62 -18.06
N GLY A 187 -8.97 18.30 -18.18
CA GLY A 187 -9.14 17.36 -17.08
C GLY A 187 -7.83 16.82 -16.50
N CYS A 188 -6.67 17.29 -16.95
CA CYS A 188 -5.37 16.91 -16.39
C CYS A 188 -5.33 17.21 -14.89
N LEU A 189 -4.90 16.23 -14.09
CA LEU A 189 -4.82 16.37 -12.63
C LEU A 189 -3.56 17.13 -12.20
N LEU A 190 -2.52 17.15 -13.03
CA LEU A 190 -1.30 17.86 -12.78
C LEU A 190 -1.51 19.35 -13.16
N LYS A 191 -1.43 20.23 -12.17
CA LYS A 191 -1.61 21.67 -12.36
C LYS A 191 -0.33 22.41 -12.04
N SER A 192 0.10 23.31 -12.92
CA SER A 192 1.20 24.23 -12.63
C SER A 192 0.96 24.98 -11.32
N GLY A 193 2.00 25.10 -10.49
CA GLY A 193 1.96 25.70 -9.16
C GLY A 193 1.45 24.78 -8.04
N ALA A 194 0.91 23.60 -8.35
CA ALA A 194 0.56 22.60 -7.33
C ALA A 194 1.82 21.91 -6.78
N GLU A 195 1.74 21.38 -5.58
CA GLU A 195 2.84 20.57 -5.03
C GLU A 195 3.07 19.30 -5.87
N TYR A 196 4.33 18.97 -6.11
CA TYR A 196 4.71 17.69 -6.71
C TYR A 196 4.18 16.55 -5.84
N ASN A 197 3.49 15.59 -6.46
CA ASN A 197 2.95 14.43 -5.78
C ASN A 197 2.89 13.23 -6.74
N LEU A 198 3.64 12.18 -6.42
CA LEU A 198 3.70 10.96 -7.23
C LEU A 198 2.32 10.29 -7.35
N TYR A 199 1.51 10.31 -6.30
CA TYR A 199 0.17 9.72 -6.33
C TYR A 199 -0.75 10.45 -7.31
N THR A 200 -0.65 11.76 -7.39
CA THR A 200 -1.40 12.55 -8.40
C THR A 200 -0.93 12.23 -9.83
N MET A 201 0.36 11.94 -10.01
CA MET A 201 0.87 11.48 -11.31
C MET A 201 0.30 10.09 -11.66
N GLU A 202 0.23 9.17 -10.72
CA GLU A 202 -0.37 7.84 -10.93
C GLU A 202 -1.88 7.93 -11.22
N ASP A 203 -2.58 8.84 -10.57
CA ASP A 203 -3.99 9.12 -10.85
C ASP A 203 -4.17 9.68 -12.27
N GLU A 204 -3.29 10.57 -12.71
CA GLU A 204 -3.28 11.10 -14.09
C GLU A 204 -2.99 10.00 -15.12
N ARG A 205 -2.01 9.14 -14.84
CA ARG A 205 -1.72 7.95 -15.65
C ARG A 205 -2.95 7.06 -15.78
N THR A 206 -3.64 6.83 -14.67
CA THR A 206 -4.89 6.06 -14.63
C THR A 206 -6.01 6.74 -15.43
N ARG A 207 -6.16 8.06 -15.33
CA ARG A 207 -7.14 8.85 -16.09
C ARG A 207 -6.90 8.73 -17.59
N ILE A 208 -5.67 8.90 -18.03
CA ILE A 208 -5.29 8.80 -19.45
C ILE A 208 -5.52 7.37 -19.96
N THR A 209 -5.14 6.36 -19.19
CA THR A 209 -5.36 4.94 -19.53
C THR A 209 -6.85 4.63 -19.71
N LYS A 210 -7.68 5.05 -18.77
CA LYS A 210 -9.14 4.88 -18.86
C LYS A 210 -9.72 5.58 -20.09
N MET A 211 -9.24 6.78 -20.40
CA MET A 211 -9.67 7.53 -21.59
C MET A 211 -9.36 6.76 -22.87
N PHE A 212 -8.14 6.25 -23.06
CA PHE A 212 -7.78 5.47 -24.22
C PHE A 212 -8.57 4.17 -24.31
N ARG A 213 -8.66 3.42 -23.21
CA ARG A 213 -9.43 2.16 -23.17
C ARG A 213 -10.91 2.37 -23.44
N ASN A 214 -11.47 3.53 -23.09
CA ASN A 214 -12.85 3.89 -23.43
C ASN A 214 -13.02 4.38 -24.89
N SER A 215 -11.92 4.66 -25.56
CA SER A 215 -11.87 5.14 -26.95
C SER A 215 -11.45 4.08 -27.98
N GLY A 216 -11.46 2.81 -27.56
CA GLY A 216 -11.16 1.67 -28.43
C GLY A 216 -9.82 0.99 -28.18
N TYR A 217 -8.91 1.60 -27.46
CA TYR A 217 -7.54 1.06 -27.29
C TYR A 217 -7.53 -0.07 -26.25
N TYR A 218 -7.98 -1.26 -26.66
CA TYR A 218 -8.18 -2.41 -25.77
C TYR A 218 -6.93 -2.84 -25.02
N TYR A 219 -5.79 -2.91 -25.74
CA TYR A 219 -4.50 -3.35 -25.17
C TYR A 219 -3.69 -2.24 -24.52
N PHE A 220 -4.21 -1.01 -24.44
CA PHE A 220 -3.50 0.09 -23.80
C PHE A 220 -3.40 -0.10 -22.29
N GLN A 221 -2.18 0.04 -21.75
CA GLN A 221 -1.87 -0.15 -20.33
C GLN A 221 -1.27 1.12 -19.72
N SER A 222 -1.40 1.28 -18.41
CA SER A 222 -0.85 2.42 -17.66
C SER A 222 0.67 2.52 -17.78
N ASP A 223 1.35 1.39 -17.84
CA ASP A 223 2.81 1.31 -17.93
C ASP A 223 3.39 1.85 -19.24
N TYR A 224 2.55 2.11 -20.24
CA TYR A 224 2.98 2.74 -21.49
C TYR A 224 3.17 4.25 -21.37
N ILE A 225 2.70 4.85 -20.29
CA ILE A 225 2.84 6.27 -20.02
C ILE A 225 4.06 6.48 -19.12
N GLU A 226 4.92 7.42 -19.48
CA GLU A 226 6.03 7.87 -18.66
C GLU A 226 5.91 9.37 -18.35
N PHE A 227 6.48 9.74 -17.21
CA PHE A 227 6.64 11.12 -16.80
C PHE A 227 8.12 11.47 -16.83
N LEU A 228 8.50 12.38 -17.69
CA LEU A 228 9.85 12.93 -17.76
C LEU A 228 9.85 14.22 -16.94
N VAL A 229 10.60 14.22 -15.83
CA VAL A 229 10.63 15.32 -14.86
C VAL A 229 11.96 16.04 -14.95
N ASP A 230 11.92 17.35 -15.21
CA ASP A 230 13.08 18.22 -15.23
C ASP A 230 13.02 19.19 -14.03
N THR A 231 14.04 19.13 -13.17
CA THR A 231 14.18 19.99 -11.97
C THR A 231 15.34 20.96 -12.08
N THR A 232 15.94 21.10 -13.26
CA THR A 232 17.18 21.87 -13.44
C THR A 232 16.96 23.32 -13.80
N ARG A 233 15.77 23.68 -14.32
CA ARG A 233 15.48 25.02 -14.84
C ARG A 233 15.28 26.06 -13.76
N GLU A 234 14.56 25.70 -12.72
CA GLU A 234 14.25 26.61 -11.62
C GLU A 234 14.31 25.87 -10.27
N ARG A 235 14.74 26.59 -9.24
CA ARG A 235 14.87 25.99 -7.92
C ARG A 235 13.52 25.60 -7.35
N ARG A 236 13.38 24.30 -6.98
CA ARG A 236 12.17 23.68 -6.42
C ARG A 236 10.97 23.70 -7.36
N VAL A 237 11.22 23.78 -8.65
CA VAL A 237 10.20 23.62 -9.68
C VAL A 237 10.50 22.35 -10.47
N ALA A 238 9.49 21.56 -10.74
CA ALA A 238 9.54 20.33 -11.53
C ALA A 238 8.67 20.49 -12.77
N ASP A 239 9.31 20.68 -13.93
CA ASP A 239 8.63 20.62 -15.22
C ASP A 239 8.36 19.17 -15.59
N VAL A 240 7.14 18.87 -16.03
CA VAL A 240 6.70 17.49 -16.30
C VAL A 240 6.26 17.35 -17.76
N ARG A 241 6.85 16.38 -18.45
CA ARG A 241 6.39 15.92 -19.75
C ARG A 241 5.73 14.55 -19.63
N ILE A 242 4.50 14.44 -20.09
CA ILE A 242 3.72 13.20 -20.11
C ILE A 242 3.85 12.62 -21.52
N ALA A 243 4.54 11.50 -21.63
CA ALA A 243 4.89 10.89 -22.90
C ALA A 243 4.55 9.40 -22.98
N LEU A 244 4.60 8.86 -24.17
CA LEU A 244 4.58 7.41 -24.38
C LEU A 244 6.00 6.85 -24.30
N LYS A 245 6.15 5.72 -23.61
CA LYS A 245 7.41 4.97 -23.60
C LYS A 245 7.80 4.49 -25.00
N HIS A 246 9.07 4.24 -25.17
CA HIS A 246 9.55 3.57 -26.38
C HIS A 246 9.22 2.06 -26.35
N GLY A 247 9.07 1.46 -27.55
CA GLY A 247 8.90 0.00 -27.69
C GLY A 247 7.51 -0.54 -27.35
N ILE A 248 6.47 0.30 -27.32
CA ILE A 248 5.10 -0.15 -27.13
C ILE A 248 4.65 -0.99 -28.33
N PRO A 249 4.03 -2.17 -28.12
CA PRO A 249 3.50 -2.99 -29.21
C PRO A 249 2.47 -2.22 -30.05
N ALA A 250 2.58 -2.32 -31.38
CA ALA A 250 1.68 -1.62 -32.31
C ALA A 250 0.20 -1.92 -32.05
N VAL A 251 -0.12 -3.13 -31.60
CA VAL A 251 -1.48 -3.55 -31.23
C VAL A 251 -2.07 -2.69 -30.09
N ALA A 252 -1.26 -2.13 -29.21
CA ALA A 252 -1.72 -1.27 -28.14
C ALA A 252 -1.99 0.17 -28.56
N LEU A 253 -1.46 0.59 -29.71
CA LEU A 253 -1.56 1.95 -30.26
C LEU A 253 -2.67 2.12 -31.28
N GLN A 254 -3.51 1.11 -31.49
CA GLN A 254 -4.64 1.15 -32.41
C GLN A 254 -5.98 0.87 -31.74
N PRO A 255 -7.07 1.50 -32.19
CA PRO A 255 -8.39 1.25 -31.64
C PRO A 255 -9.04 0.00 -32.21
N TYR A 256 -9.81 -0.69 -31.39
CA TYR A 256 -10.53 -1.92 -31.73
C TYR A 256 -12.04 -1.71 -31.68
N LYS A 257 -12.75 -2.49 -32.52
CA LYS A 257 -14.18 -2.65 -32.47
C LYS A 257 -14.54 -4.01 -31.89
N VAL A 258 -15.72 -4.10 -31.29
CA VAL A 258 -16.30 -5.36 -30.81
C VAL A 258 -16.68 -6.21 -32.02
N GLY A 259 -16.20 -7.44 -32.05
CA GLY A 259 -16.59 -8.45 -33.06
C GLY A 259 -17.91 -9.12 -32.69
N ASN A 260 -18.01 -10.43 -32.95
CA ASN A 260 -19.15 -11.21 -32.53
C ASN A 260 -19.22 -11.29 -31.01
N VAL A 261 -20.43 -11.23 -30.47
CA VAL A 261 -20.69 -11.34 -29.04
C VAL A 261 -21.53 -12.59 -28.82
N GLU A 262 -20.98 -13.52 -28.09
CA GLU A 262 -21.60 -14.76 -27.70
C GLU A 262 -21.68 -14.84 -26.17
N LEU A 263 -22.84 -15.19 -25.66
CA LEU A 263 -23.08 -15.44 -24.23
C LEU A 263 -23.44 -16.91 -24.06
N VAL A 264 -22.56 -17.68 -23.46
CA VAL A 264 -22.77 -19.10 -23.21
C VAL A 264 -23.14 -19.29 -21.75
N LEU A 265 -24.29 -19.95 -21.53
CA LEU A 265 -24.76 -20.32 -20.20
C LEU A 265 -24.58 -21.83 -20.06
N GLU A 266 -23.54 -22.21 -19.33
CA GLU A 266 -23.23 -23.62 -19.06
C GLU A 266 -23.98 -24.08 -17.82
N ASN A 267 -24.82 -25.13 -17.98
CA ASN A 267 -25.29 -25.92 -16.84
C ASN A 267 -24.34 -27.10 -16.61
N SER A 268 -24.22 -27.54 -15.36
CA SER A 268 -23.35 -28.65 -14.95
C SER A 268 -23.69 -30.01 -15.58
N ASP A 269 -24.87 -30.14 -16.20
CA ASP A 269 -25.33 -31.37 -16.86
C ASP A 269 -25.07 -31.29 -18.38
N GLN A 270 -24.07 -32.04 -18.84
CA GLN A 270 -23.58 -32.05 -20.24
C GLN A 270 -24.52 -32.79 -21.25
N SER A 271 -25.71 -33.24 -20.84
CA SER A 271 -26.55 -34.12 -21.63
C SER A 271 -27.72 -33.43 -22.36
N GLU A 272 -27.89 -32.10 -22.23
CA GLU A 272 -29.07 -31.42 -22.76
C GLU A 272 -28.78 -30.62 -24.05
N THR A 273 -29.80 -30.61 -24.93
CA THR A 273 -29.77 -29.82 -26.18
C THR A 273 -29.63 -28.33 -25.90
N GLN A 274 -28.63 -27.72 -26.52
CA GLN A 274 -28.34 -26.29 -26.42
C GLN A 274 -29.27 -25.49 -27.35
N ASP A 275 -30.11 -24.62 -26.77
CA ASP A 275 -30.95 -23.66 -27.50
C ASP A 275 -30.16 -22.38 -27.79
N THR A 276 -30.48 -21.68 -28.86
CA THR A 276 -29.84 -20.41 -29.25
C THR A 276 -30.89 -19.32 -29.44
N LEU A 277 -30.64 -18.14 -28.84
CA LEU A 277 -31.43 -16.92 -29.05
C LEU A 277 -30.57 -15.83 -29.61
N SER A 278 -30.94 -15.22 -30.73
CA SER A 278 -30.27 -14.02 -31.25
C SER A 278 -31.04 -12.76 -30.84
N TYR A 279 -30.34 -11.78 -30.24
CA TYR A 279 -30.91 -10.49 -29.87
C TYR A 279 -29.89 -9.35 -30.09
N LYS A 280 -30.22 -8.41 -30.99
CA LYS A 280 -29.32 -7.26 -31.34
C LYS A 280 -27.90 -7.68 -31.75
N GLY A 281 -27.77 -8.78 -32.47
CA GLY A 281 -26.49 -9.32 -32.90
C GLY A 281 -25.69 -10.06 -31.82
N ILE A 282 -26.29 -10.25 -30.62
CA ILE A 282 -25.72 -11.09 -29.56
C ILE A 282 -26.34 -12.47 -29.67
N GLU A 283 -25.51 -13.51 -29.70
CA GLU A 283 -25.95 -14.90 -29.64
C GLU A 283 -25.93 -15.36 -28.18
N VAL A 284 -27.09 -15.85 -27.69
CA VAL A 284 -27.20 -16.43 -26.36
C VAL A 284 -27.43 -17.93 -26.52
N LYS A 285 -26.44 -18.73 -26.15
CA LYS A 285 -26.52 -20.20 -26.11
C LYS A 285 -26.83 -20.65 -24.69
N TYR A 286 -27.85 -21.48 -24.52
CA TYR A 286 -28.29 -21.89 -23.19
C TYR A 286 -28.93 -23.28 -23.19
N THR A 287 -28.90 -23.94 -22.04
CA THR A 287 -29.61 -25.20 -21.77
C THR A 287 -30.80 -24.92 -20.85
N LYS A 288 -31.92 -25.58 -21.05
CA LYS A 288 -33.10 -25.48 -20.16
C LYS A 288 -32.98 -26.52 -19.03
N PRO A 289 -33.53 -26.24 -17.82
CA PRO A 289 -34.24 -25.04 -17.40
C PRO A 289 -33.29 -23.88 -17.04
N LEU A 290 -33.73 -22.64 -17.28
CA LEU A 290 -33.02 -21.43 -16.92
C LEU A 290 -33.78 -20.63 -15.86
N ASP A 291 -33.07 -20.14 -14.85
CA ASP A 291 -33.63 -19.24 -13.83
C ASP A 291 -33.87 -17.83 -14.38
N VAL A 292 -33.09 -17.40 -15.36
CA VAL A 292 -33.17 -16.09 -15.98
C VAL A 292 -33.48 -16.21 -17.48
N LYS A 293 -34.46 -15.43 -17.98
CA LYS A 293 -34.80 -15.40 -19.40
C LYS A 293 -33.64 -14.93 -20.26
N PRO A 294 -33.23 -15.63 -21.35
CA PRO A 294 -32.11 -15.28 -22.21
C PRO A 294 -32.15 -13.85 -22.75
N LYS A 295 -33.35 -13.31 -23.01
CA LYS A 295 -33.57 -11.94 -23.45
C LYS A 295 -33.18 -10.90 -22.36
N VAL A 296 -33.28 -11.21 -21.08
CA VAL A 296 -32.85 -10.33 -19.98
C VAL A 296 -31.33 -10.27 -19.93
N LEU A 297 -30.67 -11.41 -20.10
CA LEU A 297 -29.22 -11.51 -20.20
C LEU A 297 -28.69 -10.68 -21.37
N ALA A 298 -29.26 -10.86 -22.57
CA ALA A 298 -28.85 -10.07 -23.75
C ALA A 298 -29.08 -8.57 -23.58
N ARG A 299 -30.14 -8.13 -22.85
CA ARG A 299 -30.36 -6.72 -22.54
C ARG A 299 -29.36 -6.14 -21.53
N SER A 300 -28.72 -6.97 -20.73
CA SER A 300 -27.69 -6.58 -19.74
C SER A 300 -26.32 -6.36 -20.40
N MET A 301 -26.20 -6.68 -21.69
CA MET A 301 -24.99 -6.42 -22.46
C MET A 301 -24.96 -4.96 -22.93
N HIS A 302 -23.86 -4.27 -22.62
CA HIS A 302 -23.61 -2.86 -22.97
C HIS A 302 -22.60 -2.68 -24.10
N LEU A 303 -21.93 -3.75 -24.54
CA LEU A 303 -21.09 -3.82 -25.71
C LEU A 303 -21.82 -4.63 -26.78
N LEU A 304 -22.06 -4.04 -27.93
CA LEU A 304 -22.72 -4.66 -29.06
C LEU A 304 -21.72 -4.90 -30.21
N PRO A 305 -21.96 -5.90 -31.08
CA PRO A 305 -21.17 -6.11 -32.28
C PRO A 305 -21.05 -4.81 -33.10
N GLY A 306 -19.83 -4.49 -33.55
CA GLY A 306 -19.53 -3.27 -34.33
C GLY A 306 -19.25 -2.01 -33.48
N ASP A 307 -19.60 -2.00 -32.19
CA ASP A 307 -19.25 -0.88 -31.31
C ASP A 307 -17.75 -0.67 -31.20
N THR A 308 -17.31 0.58 -31.04
CA THR A 308 -15.95 0.84 -30.57
C THR A 308 -15.81 0.28 -29.15
N TYR A 309 -14.75 -0.48 -28.89
CA TYR A 309 -14.49 -1.02 -27.56
C TYR A 309 -14.48 0.10 -26.50
N SER A 310 -15.06 -0.19 -25.34
CA SER A 310 -15.06 0.71 -24.19
C SER A 310 -14.97 -0.09 -22.91
N PHE A 311 -13.93 0.18 -22.14
CA PHE A 311 -13.69 -0.44 -20.83
C PHE A 311 -14.83 -0.19 -19.84
N TRP A 312 -15.40 1.00 -19.85
CA TRP A 312 -16.57 1.33 -19.03
C TRP A 312 -17.80 0.47 -19.38
N ARG A 313 -18.07 0.31 -20.69
CA ARG A 313 -19.19 -0.55 -21.16
C ARG A 313 -18.96 -2.01 -20.81
N GLN A 314 -17.72 -2.50 -20.91
CA GLN A 314 -17.34 -3.86 -20.51
C GLN A 314 -17.61 -4.08 -19.01
N ASN A 315 -17.11 -3.20 -18.15
CA ASN A 315 -17.33 -3.33 -16.71
C ASN A 315 -18.81 -3.23 -16.34
N ARG A 316 -19.56 -2.36 -17.03
CA ARG A 316 -21.01 -2.25 -16.83
C ARG A 316 -21.73 -3.52 -17.23
N THR A 317 -21.32 -4.18 -18.32
CA THR A 317 -21.84 -5.49 -18.72
C THR A 317 -21.60 -6.52 -17.63
N GLN A 318 -20.36 -6.66 -17.16
CA GLN A 318 -20.00 -7.59 -16.10
C GLN A 318 -20.81 -7.34 -14.82
N THR A 319 -20.92 -6.07 -14.41
CA THR A 319 -21.71 -5.69 -13.21
C THR A 319 -23.20 -5.96 -13.39
N SER A 320 -23.74 -5.76 -14.60
CA SER A 320 -25.16 -6.02 -14.88
C SER A 320 -25.47 -7.52 -14.88
N LEU A 321 -24.59 -8.33 -15.45
CA LEU A 321 -24.73 -9.79 -15.46
C LEU A 321 -24.54 -10.39 -14.05
N ALA A 322 -23.61 -9.87 -13.25
CA ALA A 322 -23.39 -10.35 -11.88
C ALA A 322 -24.54 -10.06 -10.90
N ARG A 323 -25.53 -9.27 -11.30
CA ARG A 323 -26.72 -8.92 -10.48
C ARG A 323 -27.96 -9.73 -10.84
N LEU A 324 -27.86 -10.55 -11.86
CA LEU A 324 -28.94 -11.44 -12.31
C LEU A 324 -28.84 -12.80 -11.64
#